data_3eefd760057318807e0d4cdb8c14ea34
#
_entry.id   3eefd760057318807e0d4cdb8c14ea34
#
_cell.length_a   1.000
_cell.length_b   1.000
_cell.length_c   1.000
_cell.angle_alpha   90.00
_cell.angle_beta   90.00
_cell.angle_gamma   90.00
#
_symmetry.space_group_name_H-M   'P 1'
#
loop_
_entity.id
_entity.type
_entity.pdbx_description
1 polymer ?
#
loop_
_entity_poly.entity_id
_entity_poly.type
_entity_poly.pdbx_seq_one_letter_code
_entity_poly.pdbx_strand_id
1 'polypeptide(L)'
;MMYTGAMEKGQMHGKGTLVYPNSERYEGDFRHGKRHGYGVYSYQDGGRFEGEWVDDRVHGRGVSVYASGNRYEGEWVDGKINGQGTLWYADGDKYQGEWKDGKMHGRGTYTYADGDRYEGDWKDDRRHGKGTVTYAANDGGVAEKYEGDWSDGKMHGYGKYFYSDGGVYEGEWVDGKMHGRGLYTFANGAPPLPSPLPRAPPARRPRARRLTRARRAAPARRQQVRRRVAERREGGVRRAAVHPR
;
A
#
# COMPACT_ATOMS: atom_id res chain seq x y z
N MET A 1 15.72 -24.67 14.68
CA MET A 1 16.35 -23.72 13.77
C MET A 1 17.62 -24.36 13.25
N MET A 2 17.80 -24.46 11.95
CA MET A 2 18.94 -25.10 11.29
C MET A 2 19.58 -24.09 10.34
N TYR A 3 20.90 -23.94 10.43
CA TYR A 3 21.68 -23.09 9.52
C TYR A 3 22.66 -23.94 8.71
N THR A 4 22.80 -23.60 7.43
CA THR A 4 23.78 -24.16 6.52
C THR A 4 24.41 -23.01 5.73
N GLY A 5 25.72 -22.82 5.88
CA GLY A 5 26.42 -21.72 5.22
C GLY A 5 27.73 -21.33 5.87
N ALA A 6 28.29 -20.21 5.44
CA ALA A 6 29.55 -19.70 5.96
C ALA A 6 29.40 -19.19 7.40
N MET A 7 30.47 -19.36 8.19
CA MET A 7 30.57 -18.92 9.57
C MET A 7 31.83 -18.10 9.78
N GLU A 8 31.74 -17.03 10.56
CA GLU A 8 32.89 -16.25 11.01
C GLU A 8 32.81 -16.05 12.54
N LYS A 9 33.87 -16.41 13.26
CA LYS A 9 33.93 -16.31 14.73
C LYS A 9 32.71 -16.88 15.46
N GLY A 10 32.18 -18.02 14.98
CA GLY A 10 31.01 -18.69 15.56
C GLY A 10 29.66 -18.04 15.23
N GLN A 11 29.63 -17.09 14.32
CA GLN A 11 28.40 -16.42 13.87
C GLN A 11 28.13 -16.68 12.39
N MET A 12 26.86 -16.72 11.99
CA MET A 12 26.47 -16.81 10.59
C MET A 12 27.05 -15.60 9.84
N HIS A 13 27.77 -15.86 8.73
CA HIS A 13 28.41 -14.84 7.92
C HIS A 13 28.42 -15.26 6.46
N GLY A 14 28.51 -14.27 5.51
CA GLY A 14 28.50 -14.57 4.08
C GLY A 14 27.21 -15.24 3.63
N LYS A 15 27.28 -16.09 2.61
CA LYS A 15 26.10 -16.79 2.07
C LYS A 15 25.67 -17.96 2.95
N GLY A 16 24.35 -18.12 3.11
CA GLY A 16 23.78 -19.22 3.88
C GLY A 16 22.29 -19.38 3.77
N THR A 17 21.80 -20.47 4.31
CA THR A 17 20.37 -20.80 4.44
C THR A 17 20.04 -21.00 5.90
N LEU A 18 18.98 -20.36 6.36
CA LEU A 18 18.43 -20.51 7.71
C LEU A 18 17.00 -21.03 7.61
N VAL A 19 16.76 -22.21 8.18
CA VAL A 19 15.43 -22.83 8.28
C VAL A 19 14.92 -22.70 9.71
N TYR A 20 13.74 -22.12 9.88
CA TYR A 20 13.07 -21.91 11.16
C TYR A 20 12.19 -23.10 11.53
N PRO A 21 11.86 -23.30 12.83
CA PRO A 21 11.02 -24.42 13.27
C PRO A 21 9.61 -24.45 12.66
N ASN A 22 9.11 -23.31 12.22
CA ASN A 22 7.82 -23.16 11.56
C ASN A 22 7.88 -23.33 10.04
N SER A 23 8.98 -23.91 9.53
CA SER A 23 9.25 -24.13 8.10
C SER A 23 9.48 -22.86 7.26
N GLU A 24 9.54 -21.68 7.89
CA GLU A 24 10.01 -20.48 7.20
C GLU A 24 11.49 -20.62 6.86
N ARG A 25 11.92 -20.00 5.75
CA ARG A 25 13.28 -20.11 5.25
C ARG A 25 13.81 -18.76 4.82
N TYR A 26 15.05 -18.47 5.19
CA TYR A 26 15.84 -17.40 4.61
C TYR A 26 17.04 -17.99 3.86
N GLU A 27 17.30 -17.49 2.67
CA GLU A 27 18.47 -17.82 1.87
C GLU A 27 19.08 -16.51 1.35
N GLY A 28 20.35 -16.26 1.71
CA GLY A 28 20.99 -15.01 1.34
C GLY A 28 22.22 -14.69 2.15
N ASP A 29 22.51 -13.40 2.23
CA ASP A 29 23.68 -12.89 2.93
C ASP A 29 23.44 -12.75 4.43
N PHE A 30 24.48 -13.06 5.20
CA PHE A 30 24.53 -12.88 6.65
C PHE A 30 25.76 -12.05 7.03
N ARG A 31 25.62 -11.24 8.08
CA ARG A 31 26.71 -10.51 8.71
C ARG A 31 26.52 -10.48 10.22
N HIS A 32 27.53 -10.97 10.95
CA HIS A 32 27.51 -11.04 12.42
C HIS A 32 26.24 -11.67 12.99
N GLY A 33 25.85 -12.83 12.47
CA GLY A 33 24.69 -13.59 12.91
C GLY A 33 23.32 -13.05 12.47
N LYS A 34 23.28 -12.00 11.65
CA LYS A 34 22.04 -11.36 11.17
C LYS A 34 21.92 -11.47 9.66
N ARG A 35 20.69 -11.54 9.16
CA ARG A 35 20.40 -11.37 7.73
C ARG A 35 20.84 -9.96 7.31
N HIS A 36 21.60 -9.89 6.23
CA HIS A 36 22.16 -8.66 5.71
C HIS A 36 22.35 -8.79 4.20
N GLY A 37 22.64 -7.68 3.45
CA GLY A 37 22.83 -7.76 2.01
C GLY A 37 21.57 -8.23 1.28
N TYR A 38 21.73 -9.10 0.28
CA TYR A 38 20.60 -9.59 -0.52
C TYR A 38 20.16 -10.99 -0.09
N GLY A 39 18.84 -11.21 -0.06
CA GLY A 39 18.31 -12.51 0.30
C GLY A 39 16.82 -12.70 0.06
N VAL A 40 16.42 -13.97 0.08
CA VAL A 40 15.05 -14.43 -0.11
C VAL A 40 14.52 -14.98 1.19
N TYR A 41 13.35 -14.52 1.61
CA TYR A 41 12.61 -15.06 2.73
C TYR A 41 11.30 -15.70 2.25
N SER A 42 11.10 -16.96 2.58
CA SER A 42 9.86 -17.70 2.31
C SER A 42 9.07 -17.84 3.61
N TYR A 43 7.83 -17.36 3.61
CA TYR A 43 6.92 -17.41 4.74
C TYR A 43 6.14 -18.73 4.77
N GLN A 44 5.69 -19.13 5.95
CA GLN A 44 4.89 -20.34 6.14
C GLN A 44 3.55 -20.31 5.38
N ASP A 45 2.98 -19.13 5.19
CA ASP A 45 1.71 -18.92 4.47
C ASP A 45 1.85 -18.94 2.94
N GLY A 46 3.05 -19.21 2.41
CA GLY A 46 3.37 -19.22 0.99
C GLY A 46 3.79 -17.86 0.43
N GLY A 47 3.78 -16.82 1.26
CA GLY A 47 4.34 -15.52 0.88
C GLY A 47 5.85 -15.59 0.71
N ARG A 48 6.43 -14.63 -0.04
CA ARG A 48 7.88 -14.53 -0.30
C ARG A 48 8.28 -13.07 -0.33
N PHE A 49 9.46 -12.77 0.24
CA PHE A 49 10.16 -11.52 0.03
C PHE A 49 11.53 -11.81 -0.60
N GLU A 50 11.92 -11.01 -1.59
CA GLU A 50 13.23 -11.05 -2.22
C GLU A 50 13.77 -9.62 -2.34
N GLY A 51 14.96 -9.36 -1.80
CA GLY A 51 15.54 -8.03 -1.82
C GLY A 51 16.60 -7.81 -0.75
N GLU A 52 16.79 -6.55 -0.40
CA GLU A 52 17.85 -6.09 0.48
C GLU A 52 17.47 -6.19 1.96
N TRP A 53 18.45 -6.50 2.80
CA TRP A 53 18.34 -6.69 4.25
C TRP A 53 19.43 -5.93 4.98
N VAL A 54 19.06 -5.29 6.06
CA VAL A 54 19.99 -4.66 7.01
C VAL A 54 19.63 -5.08 8.43
N ASP A 55 20.55 -5.79 9.08
CA ASP A 55 20.43 -6.21 10.48
C ASP A 55 19.06 -6.87 10.81
N ASP A 56 18.72 -7.94 10.07
CA ASP A 56 17.46 -8.69 10.18
C ASP A 56 16.19 -7.96 9.68
N ARG A 57 16.32 -6.77 9.14
CA ARG A 57 15.18 -6.01 8.61
C ARG A 57 15.26 -5.89 7.10
N VAL A 58 14.11 -5.98 6.45
CA VAL A 58 13.97 -5.60 5.04
C VAL A 58 14.29 -4.11 4.93
N HIS A 59 15.16 -3.76 4.00
CA HIS A 59 15.60 -2.39 3.72
C HIS A 59 15.95 -2.26 2.24
N GLY A 60 16.11 -1.03 1.71
CA GLY A 60 16.46 -0.83 0.30
C GLY A 60 15.37 -1.30 -0.65
N ARG A 61 15.72 -1.92 -1.75
CA ARG A 61 14.78 -2.39 -2.76
C ARG A 61 14.44 -3.87 -2.61
N GLY A 62 13.18 -4.20 -2.91
CA GLY A 62 12.75 -5.59 -2.88
C GLY A 62 11.36 -5.82 -3.46
N VAL A 63 11.10 -7.12 -3.66
CA VAL A 63 9.81 -7.63 -4.15
C VAL A 63 9.19 -8.49 -3.06
N SER A 64 7.93 -8.21 -2.73
CA SER A 64 7.13 -9.06 -1.86
C SER A 64 5.97 -9.66 -2.64
N VAL A 65 5.82 -10.97 -2.58
CA VAL A 65 4.61 -11.68 -3.03
C VAL A 65 3.91 -12.17 -1.80
N TYR A 66 2.66 -11.77 -1.62
CA TYR A 66 1.87 -12.11 -0.45
C TYR A 66 0.99 -13.34 -0.72
N ALA A 67 0.70 -14.10 0.32
CA ALA A 67 -0.22 -15.25 0.24
C ALA A 67 -1.62 -14.87 -0.29
N SER A 68 -1.99 -13.59 -0.22
CA SER A 68 -3.22 -13.05 -0.82
C SER A 68 -3.20 -12.95 -2.35
N GLY A 69 -2.03 -13.20 -2.99
CA GLY A 69 -1.81 -12.96 -4.41
C GLY A 69 -1.38 -11.53 -4.76
N ASN A 70 -1.35 -10.62 -3.78
CA ASN A 70 -0.82 -9.27 -4.01
C ASN A 70 0.70 -9.34 -4.24
N ARG A 71 1.24 -8.41 -5.05
CA ARG A 71 2.67 -8.26 -5.28
C ARG A 71 3.07 -6.81 -5.10
N TYR A 72 4.08 -6.55 -4.27
CA TYR A 72 4.69 -5.24 -4.14
C TYR A 72 6.13 -5.27 -4.66
N GLU A 73 6.52 -4.24 -5.37
CA GLU A 73 7.90 -3.99 -5.80
C GLU A 73 8.25 -2.52 -5.55
N GLY A 74 9.30 -2.27 -4.79
CA GLY A 74 9.68 -0.91 -4.46
C GLY A 74 10.64 -0.82 -3.29
N GLU A 75 10.59 0.32 -2.62
CA GLU A 75 11.52 0.69 -1.56
C GLU A 75 10.98 0.32 -0.18
N TRP A 76 11.91 -0.03 0.71
CA TRP A 76 11.65 -0.46 2.08
C TRP A 76 12.59 0.26 3.04
N VAL A 77 12.05 0.68 4.17
CA VAL A 77 12.82 1.24 5.28
C VAL A 77 12.40 0.53 6.57
N ASP A 78 13.36 -0.11 7.23
CA ASP A 78 13.15 -0.82 8.51
C ASP A 78 11.95 -1.79 8.53
N GLY A 79 11.76 -2.54 7.43
CA GLY A 79 10.69 -3.52 7.28
C GLY A 79 9.33 -2.96 6.91
N LYS A 80 9.26 -1.68 6.54
CA LYS A 80 8.05 -1.02 6.05
C LYS A 80 8.22 -0.55 4.61
N ILE A 81 7.16 -0.61 3.83
CA ILE A 81 7.09 0.02 2.52
C ILE A 81 7.22 1.54 2.70
N ASN A 82 8.17 2.14 1.99
CA ASN A 82 8.42 3.58 1.93
C ASN A 82 8.97 3.96 0.54
N GLY A 83 9.06 5.26 0.24
CA GLY A 83 9.62 5.73 -1.03
C GLY A 83 8.76 5.37 -2.23
N GLN A 84 9.39 5.05 -3.35
CA GLN A 84 8.69 4.71 -4.59
C GLN A 84 8.41 3.21 -4.69
N GLY A 85 7.20 2.87 -5.16
CA GLY A 85 6.86 1.47 -5.36
C GLY A 85 5.55 1.24 -6.09
N THR A 86 5.38 -0.01 -6.53
CA THR A 86 4.17 -0.47 -7.21
C THR A 86 3.57 -1.65 -6.45
N LEU A 87 2.28 -1.57 -6.18
CA LEU A 87 1.49 -2.66 -5.61
C LEU A 87 0.46 -3.12 -6.64
N TRP A 88 0.53 -4.38 -7.01
CA TRP A 88 -0.50 -5.09 -7.77
C TRP A 88 -1.35 -5.88 -6.79
N TYR A 89 -2.65 -5.68 -6.87
CA TYR A 89 -3.63 -6.41 -6.09
C TYR A 89 -4.10 -7.65 -6.86
N ALA A 90 -4.43 -8.70 -6.14
CA ALA A 90 -4.89 -9.95 -6.73
C ALA A 90 -6.23 -9.82 -7.51
N ASP A 91 -7.00 -8.76 -7.24
CA ASP A 91 -8.25 -8.44 -7.92
C ASP A 91 -8.07 -7.59 -9.18
N GLY A 92 -6.81 -7.31 -9.56
CA GLY A 92 -6.44 -6.59 -10.78
C GLY A 92 -6.23 -5.09 -10.60
N ASP A 93 -6.47 -4.55 -9.42
CA ASP A 93 -6.13 -3.17 -9.12
C ASP A 93 -4.60 -2.97 -9.08
N LYS A 94 -4.14 -1.74 -9.31
CA LYS A 94 -2.72 -1.39 -9.26
C LYS A 94 -2.54 0.00 -8.66
N TYR A 95 -1.61 0.16 -7.73
CA TYR A 95 -1.10 1.46 -7.31
C TYR A 95 0.38 1.59 -7.67
N GLN A 96 0.77 2.73 -8.19
CA GLN A 96 2.16 3.10 -8.48
C GLN A 96 2.40 4.54 -8.01
N GLY A 97 3.34 4.73 -7.10
CA GLY A 97 3.62 6.05 -6.56
C GLY A 97 4.40 6.00 -5.26
N GLU A 98 4.26 7.08 -4.50
CA GLU A 98 4.94 7.28 -3.24
C GLU A 98 4.24 6.54 -2.09
N TRP A 99 5.05 6.04 -1.17
CA TRP A 99 4.64 5.31 0.02
C TRP A 99 5.28 5.91 1.27
N LYS A 100 4.54 5.93 2.34
CA LYS A 100 5.03 6.33 3.66
C LYS A 100 4.48 5.39 4.73
N ASP A 101 5.36 4.72 5.47
CA ASP A 101 5.00 3.78 6.55
C ASP A 101 3.95 2.72 6.14
N GLY A 102 4.06 2.19 4.90
CA GLY A 102 3.15 1.19 4.35
C GLY A 102 1.82 1.73 3.85
N LYS A 103 1.69 3.03 3.65
CA LYS A 103 0.50 3.69 3.11
C LYS A 103 0.80 4.46 1.84
N MET A 104 -0.14 4.49 0.91
CA MET A 104 -0.10 5.38 -0.25
C MET A 104 -0.03 6.83 0.24
N HIS A 105 0.94 7.57 -0.27
CA HIS A 105 1.22 8.96 0.13
C HIS A 105 1.80 9.74 -1.05
N GLY A 106 1.95 11.08 -0.92
CA GLY A 106 2.56 11.91 -1.96
C GLY A 106 1.87 11.76 -3.31
N ARG A 107 2.62 11.69 -4.39
CA ARG A 107 2.10 11.52 -5.75
C ARG A 107 1.96 10.06 -6.14
N GLY A 108 0.83 9.72 -6.78
CA GLY A 108 0.64 8.35 -7.26
C GLY A 108 -0.54 8.18 -8.21
N THR A 109 -0.50 7.06 -8.92
CA THR A 109 -1.55 6.60 -9.83
C THR A 109 -2.17 5.33 -9.29
N TYR A 110 -3.49 5.31 -9.19
CA TYR A 110 -4.27 4.10 -8.92
C TYR A 110 -5.07 3.73 -10.15
N THR A 111 -4.88 2.53 -10.65
CA THR A 111 -5.64 1.95 -11.77
C THR A 111 -6.52 0.84 -11.20
N TYR A 112 -7.81 0.95 -11.43
CA TYR A 112 -8.79 -0.04 -11.02
C TYR A 112 -8.90 -1.14 -12.07
N ALA A 113 -9.28 -2.34 -11.66
CA ALA A 113 -9.44 -3.49 -12.56
C ALA A 113 -10.51 -3.29 -13.64
N ASP A 114 -11.48 -2.39 -13.39
CA ASP A 114 -12.52 -2.01 -14.35
C ASP A 114 -12.08 -0.89 -15.31
N GLY A 115 -10.82 -0.43 -15.21
CA GLY A 115 -10.22 0.56 -16.09
C GLY A 115 -10.34 2.01 -15.59
N ASP A 116 -11.04 2.26 -14.49
CA ASP A 116 -10.99 3.58 -13.85
C ASP A 116 -9.56 3.91 -13.43
N ARG A 117 -9.18 5.19 -13.47
CA ARG A 117 -7.82 5.62 -13.10
C ARG A 117 -7.87 6.92 -12.30
N TYR A 118 -7.16 6.93 -11.18
CA TYR A 118 -6.88 8.17 -10.45
C TYR A 118 -5.39 8.50 -10.52
N GLU A 119 -5.07 9.74 -10.77
CA GLU A 119 -3.71 10.29 -10.74
C GLU A 119 -3.70 11.59 -9.96
N GLY A 120 -2.87 11.67 -8.91
CA GLY A 120 -2.83 12.87 -8.08
C GLY A 120 -2.18 12.63 -6.73
N ASP A 121 -2.55 13.50 -5.80
CA ASP A 121 -2.00 13.48 -4.44
C ASP A 121 -2.72 12.46 -3.55
N TRP A 122 -1.96 11.82 -2.67
CA TRP A 122 -2.40 10.82 -1.71
C TRP A 122 -1.96 11.19 -0.31
N LYS A 123 -2.80 10.91 0.66
CA LYS A 123 -2.49 11.05 2.08
C LYS A 123 -3.11 9.89 2.86
N ASP A 124 -2.26 9.07 3.48
CA ASP A 124 -2.68 7.95 4.33
C ASP A 124 -3.75 7.04 3.68
N ASP A 125 -3.46 6.51 2.46
CA ASP A 125 -4.33 5.67 1.63
C ASP A 125 -5.57 6.37 1.06
N ARG A 126 -5.63 7.70 1.11
CA ARG A 126 -6.78 8.46 0.59
C ARG A 126 -6.35 9.47 -0.47
N ARG A 127 -7.15 9.62 -1.51
CA ARG A 127 -7.00 10.71 -2.49
C ARG A 127 -7.13 12.02 -1.73
N HIS A 128 -6.20 12.93 -2.00
CA HIS A 128 -6.10 14.23 -1.30
C HIS A 128 -5.52 15.28 -2.24
N GLY A 129 -5.50 16.56 -1.82
CA GLY A 129 -4.86 17.63 -2.61
C GLY A 129 -5.43 17.77 -4.01
N LYS A 130 -4.59 17.79 -5.03
CA LYS A 130 -4.99 17.87 -6.44
C LYS A 130 -4.94 16.51 -7.11
N GLY A 131 -5.93 16.22 -7.96
CA GLY A 131 -5.93 14.98 -8.71
C GLY A 131 -7.01 14.90 -9.77
N THR A 132 -6.79 13.94 -10.67
CA THR A 132 -7.68 13.61 -11.78
C THR A 132 -8.18 12.19 -11.61
N VAL A 133 -9.48 11.99 -11.69
CA VAL A 133 -10.05 10.65 -11.92
C VAL A 133 -10.61 10.59 -13.33
N THR A 134 -10.27 9.53 -14.06
CA THR A 134 -10.85 9.19 -15.35
C THR A 134 -11.63 7.89 -15.18
N TYR A 135 -12.88 7.89 -15.53
CA TYR A 135 -13.75 6.71 -15.48
C TYR A 135 -13.67 5.98 -16.81
N ALA A 136 -13.51 4.67 -16.76
CA ALA A 136 -13.54 3.86 -17.98
C ALA A 136 -14.84 4.08 -18.76
N ALA A 137 -14.72 4.28 -20.06
CA ALA A 137 -15.88 4.41 -20.93
C ALA A 137 -16.61 3.07 -21.00
N ASN A 138 -17.94 3.08 -20.91
CA ASN A 138 -18.75 1.91 -21.21
C ASN A 138 -18.96 1.81 -22.73
N ASP A 139 -18.80 0.62 -23.28
CA ASP A 139 -19.18 0.27 -24.67
C ASP A 139 -18.63 1.24 -25.76
N GLY A 140 -17.38 1.71 -25.60
CA GLY A 140 -16.73 2.59 -26.57
C GLY A 140 -17.20 4.06 -26.54
N GLY A 141 -17.93 4.46 -25.51
CA GLY A 141 -18.34 5.84 -25.28
C GLY A 141 -17.20 6.77 -24.85
N VAL A 142 -17.54 8.02 -24.51
CA VAL A 142 -16.58 9.01 -23.99
C VAL A 142 -16.40 8.78 -22.48
N ALA A 143 -15.13 8.71 -22.06
CA ALA A 143 -14.78 8.62 -20.66
C ALA A 143 -15.17 9.88 -19.88
N GLU A 144 -15.83 9.73 -18.76
CA GLU A 144 -16.05 10.84 -17.84
C GLU A 144 -14.78 11.12 -17.03
N LYS A 145 -14.58 12.38 -16.63
CA LYS A 145 -13.37 12.80 -15.94
C LYS A 145 -13.69 13.89 -14.90
N TYR A 146 -13.03 13.83 -13.75
CA TYR A 146 -12.98 14.95 -12.83
C TYR A 146 -11.53 15.38 -12.62
N GLU A 147 -11.29 16.68 -12.66
CA GLU A 147 -10.01 17.33 -12.38
C GLU A 147 -10.24 18.38 -11.29
N GLY A 148 -9.58 18.28 -10.15
CA GLY A 148 -9.79 19.26 -9.09
C GLY A 148 -9.23 18.88 -7.74
N ASP A 149 -9.81 19.49 -6.72
CA ASP A 149 -9.43 19.29 -5.33
C ASP A 149 -10.05 18.01 -4.76
N TRP A 150 -9.30 17.36 -3.88
CA TRP A 150 -9.69 16.14 -3.17
C TRP A 150 -9.46 16.30 -1.68
N SER A 151 -10.39 15.83 -0.88
CA SER A 151 -10.24 15.71 0.57
C SER A 151 -10.79 14.38 1.04
N ASP A 152 -9.98 13.61 1.78
CA ASP A 152 -10.36 12.32 2.38
C ASP A 152 -11.04 11.34 1.39
N GLY A 153 -10.52 11.27 0.15
CA GLY A 153 -11.00 10.38 -0.90
C GLY A 153 -12.20 10.88 -1.69
N LYS A 154 -12.67 12.10 -1.45
CA LYS A 154 -13.84 12.71 -2.10
C LYS A 154 -13.44 13.96 -2.90
N MET A 155 -14.13 14.23 -4.00
CA MET A 155 -14.09 15.52 -4.70
C MET A 155 -14.48 16.61 -3.71
N HIS A 156 -13.69 17.66 -3.64
CA HIS A 156 -13.88 18.77 -2.68
C HIS A 156 -13.35 20.07 -3.30
N GLY A 157 -13.54 21.23 -2.62
CA GLY A 157 -12.97 22.50 -3.07
C GLY A 157 -13.45 22.91 -4.45
N TYR A 158 -12.53 23.15 -5.39
CA TYR A 158 -12.85 23.57 -6.75
C TYR A 158 -12.41 22.52 -7.78
N GLY A 159 -13.25 22.27 -8.81
CA GLY A 159 -12.93 21.28 -9.84
C GLY A 159 -13.85 21.30 -11.05
N LYS A 160 -13.39 20.60 -12.10
CA LYS A 160 -14.10 20.41 -13.35
C LYS A 160 -14.53 18.96 -13.50
N TYR A 161 -15.78 18.74 -13.87
CA TYR A 161 -16.30 17.43 -14.24
C TYR A 161 -16.71 17.45 -15.71
N PHE A 162 -16.16 16.51 -16.46
CA PHE A 162 -16.44 16.30 -17.88
C PHE A 162 -17.37 15.09 -18.01
N TYR A 163 -18.53 15.30 -18.52
CA TYR A 163 -19.55 14.27 -18.73
C TYR A 163 -19.37 13.54 -20.05
N SER A 164 -19.87 12.33 -20.14
CA SER A 164 -19.81 11.49 -21.35
C SER A 164 -20.64 12.07 -22.52
N ASP A 165 -21.63 12.93 -22.24
CA ASP A 165 -22.40 13.65 -23.24
C ASP A 165 -21.70 14.91 -23.77
N GLY A 166 -20.50 15.23 -23.28
CA GLY A 166 -19.71 16.41 -23.63
C GLY A 166 -20.02 17.64 -22.78
N GLY A 167 -20.94 17.57 -21.85
CA GLY A 167 -21.20 18.62 -20.86
C GLY A 167 -20.02 18.80 -19.90
N VAL A 168 -19.83 20.02 -19.38
CA VAL A 168 -18.78 20.33 -18.41
C VAL A 168 -19.35 21.11 -17.25
N TYR A 169 -19.14 20.65 -16.04
CA TYR A 169 -19.35 21.43 -14.82
C TYR A 169 -18.00 21.94 -14.29
N GLU A 170 -17.92 23.22 -14.00
CA GLU A 170 -16.77 23.86 -13.36
C GLU A 170 -17.25 24.66 -12.14
N GLY A 171 -16.81 24.31 -10.94
CA GLY A 171 -17.28 24.99 -9.74
C GLY A 171 -16.87 24.31 -8.43
N GLU A 172 -17.60 24.66 -7.38
CA GLU A 172 -17.35 24.21 -6.02
C GLU A 172 -17.88 22.80 -5.77
N TRP A 173 -17.16 22.03 -4.94
CA TRP A 173 -17.48 20.66 -4.55
C TRP A 173 -17.35 20.47 -3.05
N VAL A 174 -18.31 19.79 -2.44
CA VAL A 174 -18.26 19.38 -1.04
C VAL A 174 -18.67 17.92 -0.94
N ASP A 175 -17.79 17.08 -0.38
CA ASP A 175 -18.05 15.66 -0.14
C ASP A 175 -18.53 14.87 -1.36
N GLY A 176 -17.96 15.16 -2.54
CA GLY A 176 -18.27 14.50 -3.80
C GLY A 176 -19.56 14.97 -4.45
N LYS A 177 -20.07 16.11 -4.03
CA LYS A 177 -21.27 16.74 -4.60
C LYS A 177 -20.96 18.16 -5.06
N MET A 178 -21.56 18.58 -6.16
CA MET A 178 -21.56 19.99 -6.56
C MET A 178 -22.17 20.83 -5.44
N HIS A 179 -21.55 21.97 -5.18
CA HIS A 179 -21.96 22.88 -4.11
C HIS A 179 -21.69 24.33 -4.53
N GLY A 180 -22.30 25.28 -3.82
CA GLY A 180 -22.00 26.69 -3.97
C GLY A 180 -22.14 27.20 -5.41
N ARG A 181 -21.11 27.92 -5.88
CA ARG A 181 -21.09 28.53 -7.22
C ARG A 181 -20.46 27.59 -8.23
N GLY A 182 -21.05 27.50 -9.40
CA GLY A 182 -20.51 26.75 -10.51
C GLY A 182 -21.15 27.13 -11.83
N LEU A 183 -20.50 26.70 -12.89
CA LEU A 183 -20.93 26.91 -14.27
C LEU A 183 -21.11 25.54 -14.92
N TYR A 184 -22.25 25.32 -15.54
CA TYR A 184 -22.47 24.15 -16.39
C TYR A 184 -22.54 24.60 -17.86
N THR A 185 -21.67 24.04 -18.68
CA THR A 185 -21.62 24.25 -20.12
C THR A 185 -22.18 23.01 -20.82
N PHE A 186 -23.18 23.17 -21.64
CA PHE A 186 -23.79 22.09 -22.42
C PHE A 186 -22.95 21.73 -23.66
N ALA A 187 -22.93 20.43 -24.03
CA ALA A 187 -22.25 19.97 -25.24
C ALA A 187 -22.72 20.62 -26.56
N ASN A 188 -23.97 21.02 -26.61
CA ASN A 188 -24.57 21.68 -27.79
C ASN A 188 -24.29 23.19 -27.89
N GLY A 189 -23.40 23.73 -27.03
CA GLY A 189 -23.06 25.15 -27.02
C GLY A 189 -24.16 26.06 -26.48
N ALA A 190 -25.21 25.51 -25.85
CA ALA A 190 -26.22 26.35 -25.20
C ALA A 190 -25.55 27.20 -24.11
N PRO A 191 -26.06 28.42 -23.84
CA PRO A 191 -25.46 29.34 -22.89
C PRO A 191 -25.40 28.68 -21.50
N PRO A 192 -24.32 28.92 -20.73
CA PRO A 192 -24.14 28.35 -19.42
C PRO A 192 -25.26 28.81 -18.46
N LEU A 193 -25.71 27.88 -17.60
CA LEU A 193 -26.68 28.20 -16.56
C LEU A 193 -25.95 28.64 -15.30
N PRO A 194 -26.31 29.81 -14.72
CA PRO A 194 -25.77 30.21 -13.41
C PRO A 194 -26.33 29.34 -12.28
N SER A 195 -25.57 29.19 -11.22
CA SER A 195 -26.03 28.57 -9.94
C SER A 195 -27.24 29.32 -9.32
N PRO A 196 -28.22 28.61 -8.67
CA PRO A 196 -28.22 27.18 -8.43
C PRO A 196 -28.63 26.38 -9.65
N LEU A 197 -27.79 25.42 -10.00
CA LEU A 197 -28.04 24.55 -11.16
C LEU A 197 -29.28 23.69 -10.94
N PRO A 198 -30.12 23.43 -11.97
CA PRO A 198 -31.02 22.31 -11.99
C PRO A 198 -30.15 21.03 -11.74
N ARG A 199 -30.70 20.05 -11.05
CA ARG A 199 -29.99 18.77 -10.72
C ARG A 199 -29.21 18.30 -11.95
N ALA A 200 -27.90 18.55 -11.92
CA ALA A 200 -27.00 17.89 -12.86
C ALA A 200 -27.09 16.38 -12.64
N PRO A 201 -26.93 15.56 -13.69
CA PRO A 201 -26.89 14.12 -13.51
C PRO A 201 -25.86 13.78 -12.43
N PRO A 202 -26.13 12.79 -11.56
CA PRO A 202 -25.21 12.46 -10.48
C PRO A 202 -23.87 12.05 -11.07
N ALA A 203 -22.80 12.77 -10.72
CA ALA A 203 -21.45 12.38 -11.04
C ALA A 203 -21.25 10.91 -10.64
N ARG A 204 -20.68 10.10 -11.53
CA ARG A 204 -20.34 8.71 -11.21
C ARG A 204 -19.56 8.68 -9.92
N ARG A 205 -20.07 7.99 -8.93
CA ARG A 205 -19.31 7.75 -7.70
C ARG A 205 -18.18 6.80 -8.06
N PRO A 206 -16.92 7.17 -7.80
CA PRO A 206 -15.85 6.18 -7.86
C PRO A 206 -16.30 5.02 -6.99
N ARG A 207 -16.32 3.81 -7.57
CA ARG A 207 -16.67 2.61 -6.82
C ARG A 207 -15.76 2.56 -5.62
N ALA A 208 -16.30 2.80 -4.44
CA ALA A 208 -15.61 2.65 -3.18
C ALA A 208 -15.37 1.16 -2.93
N ARG A 209 -14.52 0.52 -3.73
CA ARG A 209 -13.91 -0.75 -3.35
C ARG A 209 -13.03 -0.44 -2.16
N ARG A 210 -13.29 -1.12 -1.08
CA ARG A 210 -12.65 -0.95 0.20
C ARG A 210 -11.12 -0.99 0.05
N LEU A 211 -10.45 0.17 0.03
CA LEU A 211 -9.01 0.31 0.20
C LEU A 211 -8.51 -0.34 1.52
N THR A 212 -9.45 -0.83 2.36
CA THR A 212 -9.19 -1.48 3.64
C THR A 212 -8.49 -2.83 3.55
N ARG A 213 -8.33 -3.45 2.37
CA ARG A 213 -7.63 -4.74 2.24
C ARG A 213 -6.11 -4.64 2.21
N ALA A 214 -5.51 -3.50 1.88
CA ALA A 214 -4.06 -3.33 1.92
C ALA A 214 -3.49 -3.48 3.35
N ARG A 215 -4.28 -3.23 4.39
CA ARG A 215 -3.84 -3.38 5.79
C ARG A 215 -3.51 -4.81 6.23
N ARG A 216 -3.88 -5.84 5.47
CA ARG A 216 -3.54 -7.24 5.78
C ARG A 216 -2.24 -7.71 5.14
N ALA A 217 -1.60 -6.90 4.28
CA ALA A 217 -0.36 -7.26 3.61
C ALA A 217 0.92 -6.88 4.39
N ALA A 218 0.81 -6.14 5.49
CA ALA A 218 1.96 -5.90 6.36
C ALA A 218 2.13 -7.08 7.34
N PRO A 219 3.35 -7.61 7.54
CA PRO A 219 3.59 -8.73 8.46
C PRO A 219 3.42 -8.27 9.92
N ALA A 220 2.18 -8.25 10.42
CA ALA A 220 1.83 -7.85 11.79
C ALA A 220 2.16 -8.93 12.84
N ARG A 221 3.12 -9.85 12.62
CA ARG A 221 3.43 -10.96 13.55
C ARG A 221 4.78 -10.88 14.25
N ARG A 222 5.44 -9.72 14.37
CA ARG A 222 6.75 -9.65 15.05
C ARG A 222 6.76 -9.21 16.53
N GLN A 223 5.63 -8.89 17.15
CA GLN A 223 5.65 -8.53 18.58
C GLN A 223 5.44 -9.71 19.55
N GLN A 224 4.84 -10.82 19.13
CA GLN A 224 4.57 -11.94 20.04
C GLN A 224 5.75 -12.89 20.27
N VAL A 225 6.72 -12.98 19.35
CA VAL A 225 7.86 -13.90 19.54
C VAL A 225 8.90 -13.33 20.51
N ARG A 226 9.05 -12.00 20.62
CA ARG A 226 9.98 -11.40 21.59
C ARG A 226 9.53 -11.55 23.06
N ARG A 227 8.23 -11.58 23.36
CA ARG A 227 7.76 -11.80 24.75
C ARG A 227 8.02 -13.23 25.25
N ARG A 228 7.86 -14.26 24.42
CA ARG A 228 8.08 -15.66 24.85
C ARG A 228 9.54 -16.05 25.03
N VAL A 229 10.49 -15.34 24.41
CA VAL A 229 11.94 -15.61 24.60
C VAL A 229 12.48 -14.89 25.85
N ALA A 230 11.96 -13.73 26.21
CA ALA A 230 12.30 -13.03 27.44
C ALA A 230 11.81 -13.79 28.70
N GLU A 231 10.57 -14.30 28.68
CA GLU A 231 9.98 -15.03 29.81
C GLU A 231 10.65 -16.38 30.09
N ARG A 232 11.36 -17.01 29.14
CA ARG A 232 12.13 -18.25 29.37
C ARG A 232 13.53 -17.99 29.92
N ARG A 233 14.06 -16.79 29.95
CA ARG A 233 15.37 -16.48 30.57
C ARG A 233 15.30 -16.08 32.03
N GLU A 234 14.13 -15.68 32.52
CA GLU A 234 13.97 -15.34 33.96
C GLU A 234 13.45 -16.46 34.84
N GLY A 235 13.05 -17.62 34.27
CA GLY A 235 12.48 -18.76 35.00
C GLY A 235 13.47 -19.84 35.43
N GLY A 236 14.75 -19.69 35.29
CA GLY A 236 15.73 -20.75 35.46
C GLY A 236 16.84 -20.47 36.45
N VAL A 237 16.59 -20.08 37.69
CA VAL A 237 17.48 -20.37 38.84
C VAL A 237 16.66 -20.25 40.13
N ARG A 238 16.05 -21.34 40.60
CA ARG A 238 15.80 -21.53 42.04
C ARG A 238 16.59 -22.73 42.50
N ARG A 239 17.67 -22.46 43.22
CA ARG A 239 18.45 -23.46 43.97
C ARG A 239 17.57 -24.05 45.05
N ALA A 240 17.55 -25.37 45.10
CA ALA A 240 17.05 -26.12 46.26
C ALA A 240 17.93 -25.83 47.46
N ALA A 241 17.37 -25.27 48.50
CA ALA A 241 17.99 -25.22 49.82
C ALA A 241 17.66 -26.52 50.54
N VAL A 242 18.70 -27.32 50.78
CA VAL A 242 18.67 -28.49 51.67
C VAL A 242 18.71 -27.98 53.09
N HIS A 243 17.74 -28.38 53.94
CA HIS A 243 17.80 -28.27 55.38
C HIS A 243 18.10 -29.64 55.98
N PRO A 244 19.08 -29.77 56.90
CA PRO A 244 19.27 -31.00 57.67
C PRO A 244 18.45 -30.96 58.98
N ARG A 245 17.98 -32.14 59.31
CA ARG A 245 17.27 -32.65 60.50
C ARG A 245 15.76 -32.46 60.54
#